data_8a345029990758ae1bd889b6b9eb47b2
#
_entry.id   8a345029990758ae1bd889b6b9eb47b2
#
_cell.length_a   1.000
_cell.length_b   1.000
_cell.length_c   1.000
_cell.angle_alpha   90.00
_cell.angle_beta   90.00
_cell.angle_gamma   90.00
#
_symmetry.space_group_name_H-M   'P 1'
#
loop_
_entity.id
_entity.type
_entity.pdbx_description
1 polymer ?
#
loop_
_entity_poly.entity_id
_entity_poly.type
_entity_poly.pdbx_seq_one_letter_code
_entity_poly.pdbx_strand_id
1 'polypeptide(L)'
;MELTLRQDYDSLSKKGWLAKWVGDIPRYIEDNLNPKFSLREYQREAIQRLIFYLNDKDNRKKPSHLLFNMATGSGKTLLMAASILYLYHEYGYYNFLFFVNSTNIIEKTRDNFLNPFSSKYLFNEKIVLDNKEVRIREVNNFSETNKDDINIVFTTIQKLHSDMNMVKEESISPEDFADKEIVIISDEAHHINAWTKNRLNEKEAQEKKTWEGTVMKIFNSNSDNIMLEYTATIDLNNPEIWKKYSDKLIYEYSLKQFRQDGYSKEVKVLTADMQKIDRMLSAAILSQYRRKIAEKNKIYLKPVVLFKSKTIKESFENAELFHKTIKNLKEEDLEDIRCKSAGTILEKAFNYFDEHGISNDVLKLELKEDFGEEKCMLLDSQNIDEHKQLQLNSLEDENNGIRAIFAVNMLNEGWDTLNLFDIVRLYETRDGKWTKDGKYIPGKTTLSEVQLIGRG
;
A
#
# COMPACT_ATOMS: atom_id res chain seq x y z
N MET A 1 -19.70 -25.51 -14.42
CA MET A 1 -18.81 -24.88 -13.43
C MET A 1 -19.40 -23.48 -13.23
N GLU A 2 -19.91 -23.18 -12.04
CA GLU A 2 -20.44 -21.86 -11.74
C GLU A 2 -19.32 -20.83 -11.89
N LEU A 3 -19.63 -19.72 -12.53
CA LEU A 3 -18.72 -18.60 -12.67
C LEU A 3 -18.50 -17.96 -11.29
N THR A 4 -17.31 -17.47 -11.04
CA THR A 4 -17.07 -16.65 -9.82
C THR A 4 -17.67 -15.26 -10.01
N LEU A 5 -17.98 -14.57 -8.92
CA LEU A 5 -18.52 -13.21 -8.98
C LEU A 5 -17.68 -12.30 -9.89
N ARG A 6 -16.35 -12.39 -9.80
CA ARG A 6 -15.43 -11.64 -10.65
C ARG A 6 -15.60 -11.99 -12.14
N GLN A 7 -15.67 -13.29 -12.47
CA GLN A 7 -15.80 -13.73 -13.87
C GLN A 7 -17.09 -13.25 -14.51
N ASP A 8 -18.17 -13.22 -13.74
CA ASP A 8 -19.45 -12.65 -14.18
C ASP A 8 -19.30 -11.16 -14.50
N TYR A 9 -18.69 -10.39 -13.58
CA TYR A 9 -18.48 -8.95 -13.76
C TYR A 9 -17.48 -8.62 -14.86
N ASP A 10 -16.41 -9.41 -15.02
CA ASP A 10 -15.48 -9.27 -16.14
C ASP A 10 -16.20 -9.49 -17.49
N SER A 11 -17.12 -10.45 -17.53
CA SER A 11 -17.95 -10.69 -18.74
C SER A 11 -18.90 -9.53 -19.02
N LEU A 12 -19.53 -8.95 -17.99
CA LEU A 12 -20.41 -7.78 -18.13
C LEU A 12 -19.63 -6.54 -18.58
N SER A 13 -18.47 -6.30 -18.02
CA SER A 13 -17.60 -5.19 -18.39
C SER A 13 -17.13 -5.30 -19.84
N LYS A 14 -16.62 -6.46 -20.26
CA LYS A 14 -16.19 -6.72 -21.66
C LYS A 14 -17.29 -6.54 -22.68
N LYS A 15 -18.53 -6.82 -22.33
CA LYS A 15 -19.70 -6.61 -23.21
C LYS A 15 -20.21 -5.16 -23.18
N GLY A 16 -19.62 -4.27 -22.40
CA GLY A 16 -20.07 -2.90 -22.19
C GLY A 16 -21.40 -2.78 -21.43
N TRP A 17 -21.90 -3.86 -20.83
CA TRP A 17 -23.17 -3.85 -20.14
C TRP A 17 -23.10 -3.13 -18.80
N LEU A 18 -21.96 -3.24 -18.12
CA LEU A 18 -21.74 -2.52 -16.86
C LEU A 18 -21.88 -1.00 -17.05
N ALA A 19 -21.18 -0.44 -18.03
CA ALA A 19 -21.29 0.96 -18.40
C ALA A 19 -22.70 1.34 -18.89
N LYS A 20 -23.39 0.44 -19.58
CA LYS A 20 -24.76 0.67 -20.05
C LYS A 20 -25.79 0.71 -18.91
N TRP A 21 -25.63 -0.12 -17.89
CA TRP A 21 -26.62 -0.24 -16.80
C TRP A 21 -26.34 0.70 -15.65
N VAL A 22 -25.07 0.95 -15.32
CA VAL A 22 -24.67 1.86 -14.25
C VAL A 22 -24.49 3.29 -14.78
N GLY A 23 -24.06 3.40 -16.06
CA GLY A 23 -23.64 4.67 -16.62
C GLY A 23 -22.27 5.10 -16.07
N ASP A 24 -22.05 6.40 -16.07
CA ASP A 24 -20.89 6.97 -15.39
C ASP A 24 -21.12 6.97 -13.87
N ILE A 25 -20.05 7.05 -13.10
CA ILE A 25 -20.16 7.17 -11.64
C ILE A 25 -20.85 8.50 -11.29
N PRO A 26 -21.64 8.54 -10.22
CA PRO A 26 -22.33 9.77 -9.80
C PRO A 26 -21.34 10.92 -9.56
N ARG A 27 -21.58 12.07 -10.18
CA ARG A 27 -20.70 13.25 -10.11
C ARG A 27 -20.43 13.71 -8.69
N TYR A 28 -21.43 13.60 -7.80
CA TYR A 28 -21.24 14.00 -6.41
C TYR A 28 -20.11 13.26 -5.71
N ILE A 29 -19.71 12.07 -6.17
CA ILE A 29 -18.54 11.35 -5.63
C ILE A 29 -17.28 12.14 -5.95
N GLU A 30 -17.06 12.49 -7.22
CA GLU A 30 -15.86 13.22 -7.64
C GLU A 30 -15.85 14.67 -7.11
N ASP A 31 -17.00 15.32 -7.09
CA ASP A 31 -17.15 16.71 -6.60
C ASP A 31 -16.82 16.82 -5.10
N ASN A 32 -16.95 15.72 -4.35
CA ASN A 32 -16.66 15.68 -2.91
C ASN A 32 -15.33 14.99 -2.56
N LEU A 33 -14.61 14.46 -3.53
CA LEU A 33 -13.21 14.05 -3.36
C LEU A 33 -12.28 15.26 -3.52
N ASN A 34 -11.07 15.16 -2.98
CA ASN A 34 -10.07 16.24 -3.08
C ASN A 34 -9.73 16.49 -4.57
N PRO A 35 -9.81 17.74 -5.05
CA PRO A 35 -9.54 18.09 -6.44
C PRO A 35 -8.13 17.73 -6.95
N LYS A 36 -7.19 17.46 -6.04
CA LYS A 36 -5.86 16.94 -6.39
C LYS A 36 -5.89 15.52 -6.98
N PHE A 37 -6.97 14.77 -6.72
CA PHE A 37 -7.12 13.39 -7.16
C PHE A 37 -8.24 13.27 -8.19
N SER A 38 -7.92 12.67 -9.32
CA SER A 38 -8.92 12.23 -10.29
C SER A 38 -9.02 10.71 -10.28
N LEU A 39 -10.25 10.19 -10.30
CA LEU A 39 -10.44 8.75 -10.40
C LEU A 39 -9.99 8.26 -11.78
N ARG A 40 -9.11 7.26 -11.77
CA ARG A 40 -8.63 6.58 -12.98
C ARG A 40 -9.67 5.58 -13.47
N GLU A 41 -9.60 5.19 -14.74
CA GLU A 41 -10.57 4.29 -15.36
C GLU A 41 -10.80 2.99 -14.56
N TYR A 42 -9.74 2.37 -14.09
CA TYR A 42 -9.84 1.15 -13.28
C TYR A 42 -10.52 1.38 -11.92
N GLN A 43 -10.38 2.59 -11.34
CA GLN A 43 -11.06 2.96 -10.09
C GLN A 43 -12.55 3.25 -10.36
N ARG A 44 -12.86 3.90 -11.49
CA ARG A 44 -14.25 4.09 -11.95
C ARG A 44 -14.93 2.74 -12.15
N GLU A 45 -14.28 1.80 -12.83
CA GLU A 45 -14.81 0.44 -13.02
C GLU A 45 -15.06 -0.26 -11.68
N ALA A 46 -14.15 -0.15 -10.71
CA ALA A 46 -14.34 -0.73 -9.39
C ALA A 46 -15.58 -0.15 -8.68
N ILE A 47 -15.81 1.17 -8.76
CA ILE A 47 -17.00 1.82 -8.20
C ILE A 47 -18.26 1.39 -8.98
N GLN A 48 -18.22 1.33 -10.30
CA GLN A 48 -19.34 0.86 -11.11
C GLN A 48 -19.76 -0.57 -10.75
N ARG A 49 -18.80 -1.46 -10.48
CA ARG A 49 -19.09 -2.82 -10.01
C ARG A 49 -19.74 -2.83 -8.64
N LEU A 50 -19.30 -1.97 -7.72
CA LEU A 50 -19.94 -1.80 -6.41
C LEU A 50 -21.38 -1.32 -6.57
N ILE A 51 -21.60 -0.28 -7.38
CA ILE A 51 -22.93 0.30 -7.66
C ILE A 51 -23.84 -0.78 -8.27
N PHE A 52 -23.36 -1.50 -9.26
CA PHE A 52 -24.12 -2.56 -9.92
C PHE A 52 -24.54 -3.66 -8.93
N TYR A 53 -23.58 -4.15 -8.11
CA TYR A 53 -23.85 -5.18 -7.11
C TYR A 53 -24.90 -4.73 -6.08
N LEU A 54 -24.77 -3.52 -5.57
CA LEU A 54 -25.67 -3.02 -4.54
C LEU A 54 -27.09 -2.74 -5.07
N ASN A 55 -27.21 -2.41 -6.37
CA ASN A 55 -28.49 -2.18 -7.01
C ASN A 55 -29.18 -3.48 -7.49
N ASP A 56 -28.48 -4.59 -7.54
CA ASP A 56 -29.05 -5.91 -7.90
C ASP A 56 -29.76 -6.51 -6.69
N LYS A 57 -31.01 -6.08 -6.45
CA LYS A 57 -31.80 -6.49 -5.30
C LYS A 57 -32.07 -8.00 -5.24
N ASP A 58 -32.10 -8.67 -6.39
CA ASP A 58 -32.46 -10.08 -6.50
C ASP A 58 -31.28 -10.99 -6.21
N ASN A 59 -30.05 -10.58 -6.56
CA ASN A 59 -28.84 -11.40 -6.42
C ASN A 59 -27.89 -10.90 -5.32
N ARG A 60 -28.10 -9.70 -4.80
CA ARG A 60 -27.29 -9.17 -3.70
C ARG A 60 -27.48 -10.01 -2.43
N LYS A 61 -26.37 -10.54 -1.91
CA LYS A 61 -26.36 -11.23 -0.62
C LYS A 61 -26.50 -10.25 0.53
N LYS A 62 -27.24 -10.61 1.56
CA LYS A 62 -27.40 -9.85 2.80
C LYS A 62 -27.01 -10.72 4.00
N PRO A 63 -26.10 -10.26 4.88
CA PRO A 63 -25.25 -9.09 4.73
C PRO A 63 -24.28 -9.19 3.53
N SER A 64 -23.89 -8.05 2.96
CA SER A 64 -23.07 -7.99 1.75
C SER A 64 -21.58 -7.99 2.09
N HIS A 65 -20.80 -8.93 1.54
CA HIS A 65 -19.36 -9.01 1.75
C HIS A 65 -18.65 -8.96 0.38
N LEU A 66 -17.85 -7.95 0.13
CA LEU A 66 -17.16 -7.72 -1.13
C LEU A 66 -15.66 -7.54 -0.92
N LEU A 67 -14.86 -8.09 -1.85
CA LEU A 67 -13.41 -7.98 -1.86
C LEU A 67 -12.94 -7.28 -3.14
N PHE A 68 -12.07 -6.28 -2.96
CA PHE A 68 -11.32 -5.59 -4.01
C PHE A 68 -9.85 -5.98 -3.92
N ASN A 69 -9.35 -6.73 -4.89
CA ASN A 69 -7.93 -7.08 -5.00
C ASN A 69 -7.25 -6.13 -5.98
N MET A 70 -6.54 -5.13 -5.46
CA MET A 70 -5.93 -4.09 -6.28
C MET A 70 -4.48 -3.88 -5.91
N ALA A 71 -3.63 -3.67 -6.91
CA ALA A 71 -2.20 -3.45 -6.73
C ALA A 71 -1.89 -2.39 -5.65
N THR A 72 -0.77 -2.54 -4.97
CA THR A 72 -0.25 -1.48 -4.09
C THR A 72 0.00 -0.21 -4.92
N GLY A 73 -0.26 0.95 -4.37
CA GLY A 73 -0.15 2.22 -5.10
C GLY A 73 -1.30 2.52 -6.07
N SER A 74 -2.27 1.61 -6.23
CA SER A 74 -3.42 1.83 -7.12
C SER A 74 -4.49 2.78 -6.57
N GLY A 75 -4.30 3.35 -5.38
CA GLY A 75 -5.23 4.29 -4.76
C GLY A 75 -6.44 3.62 -4.10
N LYS A 76 -6.26 2.45 -3.48
CA LYS A 76 -7.31 1.77 -2.70
C LYS A 76 -7.99 2.68 -1.68
N THR A 77 -7.21 3.52 -0.99
CA THR A 77 -7.73 4.45 0.02
C THR A 77 -8.67 5.50 -0.58
N LEU A 78 -8.39 5.97 -1.81
CA LEU A 78 -9.29 6.87 -2.54
C LEU A 78 -10.59 6.15 -2.93
N LEU A 79 -10.50 4.88 -3.31
CA LEU A 79 -11.67 4.05 -3.59
C LEU A 79 -12.53 3.82 -2.34
N MET A 80 -11.91 3.64 -1.17
CA MET A 80 -12.62 3.56 0.12
C MET A 80 -13.38 4.86 0.40
N ALA A 81 -12.76 6.03 0.21
CA ALA A 81 -13.40 7.33 0.37
C ALA A 81 -14.60 7.50 -0.58
N ALA A 82 -14.44 7.15 -1.86
CA ALA A 82 -15.52 7.16 -2.84
C ALA A 82 -16.68 6.21 -2.47
N SER A 83 -16.35 5.02 -1.95
CA SER A 83 -17.35 4.05 -1.49
C SER A 83 -18.13 4.54 -0.27
N ILE A 84 -17.48 5.24 0.66
CA ILE A 84 -18.11 5.88 1.82
C ILE A 84 -19.11 6.94 1.36
N LEU A 85 -18.70 7.84 0.47
CA LEU A 85 -19.59 8.88 -0.07
C LEU A 85 -20.82 8.27 -0.75
N TYR A 86 -20.62 7.22 -1.56
CA TYR A 86 -21.70 6.51 -2.24
C TYR A 86 -22.68 5.86 -1.25
N LEU A 87 -22.17 5.11 -0.30
CA LEU A 87 -23.00 4.39 0.67
C LEU A 87 -23.75 5.33 1.62
N TYR A 88 -23.12 6.45 1.98
CA TYR A 88 -23.79 7.48 2.77
C TYR A 88 -24.95 8.12 1.98
N HIS A 89 -24.68 8.56 0.76
CA HIS A 89 -25.65 9.29 -0.04
C HIS A 89 -26.81 8.41 -0.53
N GLU A 90 -26.52 7.26 -1.14
CA GLU A 90 -27.53 6.42 -1.80
C GLU A 90 -28.27 5.46 -0.84
N TYR A 91 -27.60 5.04 0.22
CA TYR A 91 -28.13 4.02 1.13
C TYR A 91 -28.35 4.53 2.55
N GLY A 92 -27.90 5.74 2.89
CA GLY A 92 -28.08 6.33 4.21
C GLY A 92 -27.20 5.72 5.30
N TYR A 93 -26.13 4.99 4.93
CA TYR A 93 -25.18 4.51 5.93
C TYR A 93 -24.37 5.66 6.50
N TYR A 94 -24.45 5.89 7.79
CA TYR A 94 -23.73 6.94 8.49
C TYR A 94 -22.74 6.42 9.54
N ASN A 95 -22.68 5.09 9.76
CA ASN A 95 -21.76 4.43 10.70
C ASN A 95 -20.76 3.55 9.93
N PHE A 96 -19.48 3.87 10.06
CA PHE A 96 -18.38 3.18 9.37
C PHE A 96 -17.37 2.67 10.37
N LEU A 97 -17.04 1.39 10.30
CA LEU A 97 -16.00 0.76 11.09
C LEU A 97 -14.79 0.49 10.20
N PHE A 98 -13.74 1.26 10.37
CA PHE A 98 -12.48 1.06 9.66
C PHE A 98 -11.48 0.34 10.56
N PHE A 99 -10.97 -0.80 10.10
CA PHE A 99 -9.97 -1.53 10.86
C PHE A 99 -8.85 -2.12 10.00
N VAL A 100 -7.68 -2.26 10.59
CA VAL A 100 -6.46 -2.84 10.02
C VAL A 100 -5.67 -3.60 11.10
N ASN A 101 -4.58 -4.23 10.69
CA ASN A 101 -3.70 -4.97 11.62
C ASN A 101 -2.65 -4.12 12.34
N SER A 102 -2.39 -2.89 11.90
CA SER A 102 -1.27 -2.08 12.37
C SER A 102 -1.71 -0.68 12.75
N THR A 103 -1.24 -0.19 13.90
CA THR A 103 -1.49 1.19 14.36
C THR A 103 -0.95 2.23 13.39
N ASN A 104 0.22 2.00 12.78
CA ASN A 104 0.81 2.94 11.83
C ASN A 104 -0.08 3.15 10.59
N ILE A 105 -0.77 2.10 10.12
CA ILE A 105 -1.70 2.20 8.99
C ILE A 105 -2.93 3.01 9.40
N ILE A 106 -3.43 2.82 10.63
CA ILE A 106 -4.58 3.59 11.14
C ILE A 106 -4.25 5.06 11.20
N GLU A 107 -3.13 5.46 11.80
CA GLU A 107 -2.74 6.86 11.94
C GLU A 107 -2.64 7.56 10.57
N LYS A 108 -1.99 6.89 9.60
CA LYS A 108 -1.89 7.39 8.24
C LYS A 108 -3.27 7.51 7.56
N THR A 109 -4.12 6.51 7.72
CA THR A 109 -5.46 6.54 7.13
C THR A 109 -6.33 7.60 7.82
N ARG A 110 -6.27 7.71 9.14
CA ARG A 110 -6.94 8.76 9.91
C ARG A 110 -6.54 10.14 9.41
N ASP A 111 -5.24 10.39 9.22
CA ASP A 111 -4.73 11.65 8.69
C ASP A 111 -5.28 11.95 7.29
N ASN A 112 -5.30 10.96 6.39
CA ASN A 112 -5.86 11.10 5.04
C ASN A 112 -7.37 11.37 5.04
N PHE A 113 -8.11 10.92 6.05
CA PHE A 113 -9.57 11.07 6.11
C PHE A 113 -10.01 12.31 6.88
N LEU A 114 -9.24 12.75 7.87
CA LEU A 114 -9.69 13.76 8.84
C LEU A 114 -8.88 15.04 8.82
N ASN A 115 -7.64 15.03 8.33
CA ASN A 115 -6.76 16.19 8.35
C ASN A 115 -6.72 16.92 7.01
N PRO A 116 -7.42 18.06 6.85
CA PRO A 116 -7.41 18.83 5.59
C PRO A 116 -6.03 19.38 5.21
N PHE A 117 -5.10 19.45 6.15
CA PHE A 117 -3.72 19.91 5.90
C PHE A 117 -2.79 18.79 5.44
N SER A 118 -3.24 17.53 5.51
CA SER A 118 -2.49 16.41 4.96
C SER A 118 -2.33 16.53 3.46
N SER A 119 -1.13 16.31 2.94
CA SER A 119 -0.88 16.28 1.48
C SER A 119 -1.70 15.21 0.76
N LYS A 120 -2.13 14.19 1.49
CA LYS A 120 -2.91 13.04 1.00
C LYS A 120 -4.37 13.06 1.50
N TYR A 121 -4.87 14.20 1.97
CA TYR A 121 -6.28 14.34 2.36
C TYR A 121 -7.21 14.02 1.19
N LEU A 122 -8.20 13.17 1.42
CA LEU A 122 -8.96 12.50 0.36
C LEU A 122 -10.23 13.24 -0.08
N PHE A 123 -10.73 14.14 0.75
CA PHE A 123 -12.02 14.79 0.50
C PHE A 123 -11.85 16.26 0.09
N ASN A 124 -12.91 16.85 -0.42
CA ASN A 124 -12.96 18.28 -0.62
C ASN A 124 -13.00 18.99 0.75
N GLU A 125 -12.61 20.26 0.80
CA GLU A 125 -12.67 21.06 2.03
C GLU A 125 -14.07 21.07 2.66
N LYS A 126 -15.11 21.03 1.81
CA LYS A 126 -16.51 20.90 2.19
C LYS A 126 -17.13 19.77 1.39
N ILE A 127 -17.66 18.79 2.07
CA ILE A 127 -18.49 17.75 1.47
C ILE A 127 -19.91 18.28 1.42
N VAL A 128 -20.48 18.38 0.22
CA VAL A 128 -21.86 18.86 0.01
C VAL A 128 -22.64 17.79 -0.73
N LEU A 129 -23.64 17.22 -0.08
CA LEU A 129 -24.56 16.23 -0.65
C LEU A 129 -25.99 16.74 -0.49
N ASP A 130 -26.76 16.75 -1.58
CA ASP A 130 -28.14 17.28 -1.62
C ASP A 130 -28.30 18.69 -1.02
N ASN A 131 -27.34 19.58 -1.30
CA ASN A 131 -27.25 20.94 -0.75
C ASN A 131 -27.07 21.02 0.78
N LYS A 132 -26.67 19.92 1.42
CA LYS A 132 -26.32 19.87 2.85
C LYS A 132 -24.83 19.67 3.00
N GLU A 133 -24.22 20.41 3.92
CA GLU A 133 -22.85 20.17 4.33
C GLU A 133 -22.80 18.94 5.24
N VAL A 134 -21.98 17.96 4.88
CA VAL A 134 -21.74 16.70 5.61
C VAL A 134 -20.32 16.70 6.16
N ARG A 135 -20.15 16.28 7.39
CA ARG A 135 -18.82 16.20 8.03
C ARG A 135 -18.40 14.77 8.24
N ILE A 136 -17.11 14.53 8.12
CA ILE A 136 -16.52 13.25 8.55
C ILE A 136 -16.07 13.42 9.99
N ARG A 137 -16.56 12.56 10.87
CA ARG A 137 -16.23 12.56 12.29
C ARG A 137 -15.61 11.25 12.72
N GLU A 138 -14.51 11.32 13.43
CA GLU A 138 -14.05 10.19 14.20
C GLU A 138 -14.91 10.05 15.47
N VAL A 139 -15.33 8.84 15.76
CA VAL A 139 -16.10 8.49 16.96
C VAL A 139 -15.46 7.28 17.64
N ASN A 140 -15.59 7.18 18.96
CA ASN A 140 -15.05 6.06 19.71
C ASN A 140 -15.94 4.82 19.63
N ASN A 141 -17.25 5.04 19.51
CA ASN A 141 -18.28 4.01 19.38
C ASN A 141 -19.49 4.55 18.59
N PHE A 142 -20.50 3.76 18.41
CA PHE A 142 -21.71 4.14 17.67
C PHE A 142 -22.91 4.52 18.53
N SER A 143 -22.74 4.71 19.84
CA SER A 143 -23.86 5.02 20.76
C SER A 143 -24.46 6.42 20.50
N GLU A 144 -23.62 7.40 20.18
CA GLU A 144 -24.02 8.79 19.99
C GLU A 144 -23.56 9.33 18.62
N THR A 145 -24.05 8.71 17.53
CA THR A 145 -23.69 9.12 16.18
C THR A 145 -24.75 10.06 15.58
N ASN A 146 -24.28 11.04 14.81
CA ASN A 146 -25.15 11.95 14.09
C ASN A 146 -25.42 11.40 12.67
N LYS A 147 -26.70 11.29 12.30
CA LYS A 147 -27.11 10.81 10.97
C LYS A 147 -26.81 11.79 9.84
N ASP A 148 -26.63 13.06 10.16
CA ASP A 148 -26.27 14.10 9.20
C ASP A 148 -24.76 14.16 8.92
N ASP A 149 -23.97 13.32 9.60
CA ASP A 149 -22.52 13.24 9.46
C ASP A 149 -22.08 11.80 9.10
N ILE A 150 -20.92 11.66 8.49
CA ILE A 150 -20.24 10.37 8.27
C ILE A 150 -19.42 10.07 9.53
N ASN A 151 -19.83 9.10 10.33
CA ASN A 151 -19.17 8.73 11.57
C ASN A 151 -18.26 7.53 11.35
N ILE A 152 -16.97 7.64 11.65
CA ILE A 152 -15.99 6.59 11.43
C ILE A 152 -15.32 6.23 12.75
N VAL A 153 -15.32 4.93 13.07
CA VAL A 153 -14.47 4.38 14.11
C VAL A 153 -13.21 3.82 13.44
N PHE A 154 -12.04 4.33 13.84
CA PHE A 154 -10.75 3.81 13.42
C PHE A 154 -10.18 2.90 14.52
N THR A 155 -9.91 1.63 14.20
CA THR A 155 -9.41 0.68 15.19
C THR A 155 -8.45 -0.35 14.59
N THR A 156 -7.70 -1.05 15.45
CA THR A 156 -6.98 -2.27 15.04
C THR A 156 -7.84 -3.49 15.31
N ILE A 157 -7.59 -4.57 14.58
CA ILE A 157 -8.31 -5.84 14.82
C ILE A 157 -8.07 -6.36 16.24
N GLN A 158 -6.89 -6.12 16.81
CA GLN A 158 -6.54 -6.50 18.18
C GLN A 158 -7.36 -5.70 19.20
N LYS A 159 -7.44 -4.37 19.01
CA LYS A 159 -8.25 -3.50 19.89
C LYS A 159 -9.73 -3.85 19.76
N LEU A 160 -10.25 -4.02 18.55
CA LEU A 160 -11.63 -4.42 18.29
C LEU A 160 -11.98 -5.73 19.00
N HIS A 161 -11.09 -6.73 18.90
CA HIS A 161 -11.28 -8.00 19.59
C HIS A 161 -11.26 -7.86 21.13
N SER A 162 -10.35 -7.04 21.65
CA SER A 162 -10.27 -6.75 23.08
C SER A 162 -11.53 -6.05 23.58
N ASP A 163 -11.97 -5.01 22.89
CA ASP A 163 -13.13 -4.21 23.26
C ASP A 163 -14.44 -5.03 23.22
N MET A 164 -14.58 -5.92 22.23
CA MET A 164 -15.72 -6.84 22.10
C MET A 164 -15.79 -7.91 23.22
N ASN A 165 -14.68 -8.21 23.87
CA ASN A 165 -14.61 -9.22 24.93
C ASN A 165 -14.44 -8.63 26.34
N MET A 166 -14.05 -7.36 26.46
CA MET A 166 -13.87 -6.64 27.73
C MET A 166 -14.53 -5.27 27.58
N VAL A 167 -15.76 -5.14 28.07
CA VAL A 167 -16.49 -3.87 28.04
C VAL A 167 -15.75 -2.84 28.89
N LYS A 168 -15.32 -1.74 28.26
CA LYS A 168 -14.72 -0.56 28.90
C LYS A 168 -15.57 0.65 28.58
N GLU A 169 -15.55 1.65 29.47
CA GLU A 169 -16.16 2.94 29.20
C GLU A 169 -15.60 3.55 27.89
N GLU A 170 -16.47 4.14 27.08
CA GLU A 170 -16.14 4.76 25.78
C GLU A 170 -15.54 3.84 24.72
N SER A 171 -15.57 2.53 24.91
CA SER A 171 -15.13 1.56 23.88
C SER A 171 -16.31 0.99 23.10
N ILE A 172 -16.01 0.40 21.94
CA ILE A 172 -17.00 -0.33 21.14
C ILE A 172 -17.51 -1.53 21.95
N SER A 173 -18.81 -1.72 22.01
CA SER A 173 -19.47 -2.82 22.69
C SER A 173 -20.31 -3.65 21.71
N PRO A 174 -20.70 -4.90 22.06
CA PRO A 174 -21.63 -5.70 21.26
C PRO A 174 -22.97 -5.03 21.00
N GLU A 175 -23.42 -4.20 21.93
CA GLU A 175 -24.68 -3.46 21.86
C GLU A 175 -24.64 -2.37 20.78
N ASP A 176 -23.45 -1.81 20.47
CA ASP A 176 -23.24 -0.82 19.39
C ASP A 176 -23.59 -1.38 18.02
N PHE A 177 -23.64 -2.69 17.87
CA PHE A 177 -23.85 -3.36 16.59
C PHE A 177 -25.24 -4.01 16.44
N ALA A 178 -26.01 -4.16 17.54
CA ALA A 178 -27.24 -4.95 17.53
C ALA A 178 -28.35 -4.32 16.67
N ASP A 179 -28.53 -3.01 16.76
CA ASP A 179 -29.64 -2.27 16.14
C ASP A 179 -29.19 -1.24 15.08
N LYS A 180 -27.94 -1.36 14.61
CA LYS A 180 -27.38 -0.38 13.67
C LYS A 180 -26.89 -1.04 12.40
N GLU A 181 -27.12 -0.34 11.31
CA GLU A 181 -26.54 -0.68 10.02
C GLU A 181 -25.12 -0.09 9.94
N ILE A 182 -24.14 -0.94 9.65
CA ILE A 182 -22.72 -0.58 9.69
C ILE A 182 -22.04 -1.00 8.41
N VAL A 183 -21.21 -0.11 7.89
CA VAL A 183 -20.27 -0.42 6.84
C VAL A 183 -18.91 -0.73 7.48
N ILE A 184 -18.44 -1.94 7.28
CA ILE A 184 -17.16 -2.42 7.75
C ILE A 184 -16.16 -2.29 6.61
N ILE A 185 -15.06 -1.56 6.83
CA ILE A 185 -14.00 -1.36 5.84
C ILE A 185 -12.70 -1.92 6.40
N SER A 186 -12.09 -2.84 5.66
CA SER A 186 -10.80 -3.43 5.99
C SER A 186 -9.78 -3.16 4.91
N ASP A 187 -8.67 -2.52 5.28
CA ASP A 187 -7.50 -2.45 4.40
C ASP A 187 -6.52 -3.56 4.76
N GLU A 188 -5.80 -4.07 3.75
CA GLU A 188 -4.87 -5.20 3.87
C GLU A 188 -5.53 -6.47 4.46
N ALA A 189 -6.76 -6.78 4.00
CA ALA A 189 -7.60 -7.87 4.50
C ALA A 189 -6.91 -9.26 4.54
N HIS A 190 -5.84 -9.46 3.75
CA HIS A 190 -5.07 -10.71 3.77
C HIS A 190 -4.41 -11.01 5.12
N HIS A 191 -4.21 -10.00 5.98
CA HIS A 191 -3.65 -10.20 7.33
C HIS A 191 -4.64 -10.80 8.33
N ILE A 192 -5.93 -10.62 8.10
CA ILE A 192 -6.99 -11.17 8.96
C ILE A 192 -7.15 -12.66 8.69
N ASN A 193 -6.80 -13.10 7.49
CA ASN A 193 -6.96 -14.48 7.09
C ASN A 193 -5.86 -15.38 7.68
N ALA A 194 -6.24 -16.29 8.56
CA ALA A 194 -5.35 -17.27 9.17
C ALA A 194 -4.58 -18.14 8.13
N TRP A 195 -5.13 -18.25 6.92
CA TRP A 195 -4.64 -19.13 5.86
C TRP A 195 -3.62 -18.50 4.91
N THR A 196 -3.33 -17.20 5.05
CA THR A 196 -2.40 -16.50 4.13
C THR A 196 -0.92 -16.76 4.41
N LYS A 197 -0.56 -17.27 5.58
CA LYS A 197 0.83 -17.61 5.93
C LYS A 197 1.03 -19.12 5.95
N ASN A 198 1.87 -19.65 5.09
CA ASN A 198 2.23 -21.07 5.01
C ASN A 198 2.92 -21.66 6.27
N ARG A 199 3.22 -20.85 7.30
CA ARG A 199 3.82 -21.26 8.58
C ARG A 199 3.48 -20.25 9.67
N LEU A 200 2.23 -20.26 10.15
CA LEU A 200 1.91 -19.72 11.46
C LEU A 200 2.27 -20.77 12.50
N ASN A 201 2.76 -20.35 13.67
CA ASN A 201 2.74 -21.26 14.81
C ASN A 201 1.27 -21.46 15.24
N GLU A 202 0.99 -22.54 15.96
CA GLU A 202 -0.39 -22.88 16.36
C GLU A 202 -1.08 -21.76 17.15
N LYS A 203 -0.34 -21.04 17.98
CA LYS A 203 -0.86 -19.91 18.76
C LYS A 203 -1.27 -18.75 17.88
N GLU A 204 -0.42 -18.32 16.92
CA GLU A 204 -0.74 -17.26 15.97
C GLU A 204 -1.93 -17.62 15.06
N ALA A 205 -2.05 -18.90 14.67
CA ALA A 205 -3.18 -19.37 13.88
C ALA A 205 -4.49 -19.31 14.67
N GLN A 206 -4.44 -19.67 15.97
CA GLN A 206 -5.59 -19.61 16.86
C GLN A 206 -6.03 -18.17 17.12
N GLU A 207 -5.10 -17.25 17.40
CA GLU A 207 -5.39 -15.82 17.58
C GLU A 207 -6.06 -15.22 16.35
N LYS A 208 -5.55 -15.50 15.15
CA LYS A 208 -6.16 -15.00 13.91
C LYS A 208 -7.56 -15.55 13.66
N LYS A 209 -7.82 -16.83 13.94
CA LYS A 209 -9.17 -17.39 13.87
C LYS A 209 -10.12 -16.68 14.84
N THR A 210 -9.64 -16.31 16.00
CA THR A 210 -10.43 -15.61 17.03
C THR A 210 -10.74 -14.18 16.57
N TRP A 211 -9.79 -13.47 15.96
CA TRP A 211 -10.00 -12.13 15.39
C TRP A 211 -10.98 -12.15 14.21
N GLU A 212 -10.80 -13.10 13.29
CA GLU A 212 -11.72 -13.31 12.18
C GLU A 212 -13.14 -13.59 12.68
N GLY A 213 -13.26 -14.41 13.72
CA GLY A 213 -14.53 -14.70 14.38
C GLY A 213 -15.20 -13.45 14.95
N THR A 214 -14.43 -12.52 15.54
CA THR A 214 -14.95 -11.26 16.05
C THR A 214 -15.52 -10.39 14.92
N VAL A 215 -14.77 -10.21 13.84
CA VAL A 215 -15.24 -9.44 12.67
C VAL A 215 -16.51 -10.06 12.08
N MET A 216 -16.54 -11.38 11.92
CA MET A 216 -17.71 -12.07 11.38
C MET A 216 -18.93 -12.00 12.32
N LYS A 217 -18.71 -11.95 13.64
CA LYS A 217 -19.79 -11.74 14.61
C LYS A 217 -20.42 -10.34 14.44
N ILE A 218 -19.59 -9.31 14.29
CA ILE A 218 -20.06 -7.94 14.02
C ILE A 218 -20.76 -7.88 12.66
N PHE A 219 -20.17 -8.45 11.62
CA PHE A 219 -20.75 -8.46 10.28
C PHE A 219 -22.12 -9.12 10.23
N ASN A 220 -22.32 -10.21 10.94
CA ASN A 220 -23.56 -10.95 10.96
C ASN A 220 -24.58 -10.42 12.00
N SER A 221 -24.26 -9.36 12.75
CA SER A 221 -25.19 -8.80 13.75
C SER A 221 -26.41 -8.15 13.12
N ASN A 222 -26.30 -7.68 11.89
CA ASN A 222 -27.38 -7.07 11.13
C ASN A 222 -27.33 -7.52 9.67
N SER A 223 -28.50 -7.88 9.10
CA SER A 223 -28.60 -8.35 7.69
C SER A 223 -28.26 -7.26 6.65
N ASP A 224 -28.37 -6.02 7.02
CA ASP A 224 -28.08 -4.89 6.13
C ASP A 224 -26.62 -4.39 6.25
N ASN A 225 -25.82 -5.01 7.10
CA ASN A 225 -24.39 -4.69 7.16
C ASN A 225 -23.67 -4.94 5.82
N ILE A 226 -22.70 -4.09 5.53
CA ILE A 226 -21.82 -4.21 4.37
C ILE A 226 -20.39 -4.35 4.86
N MET A 227 -19.63 -5.32 4.30
CA MET A 227 -18.19 -5.44 4.50
C MET A 227 -17.47 -5.26 3.18
N LEU A 228 -16.60 -4.26 3.11
CA LEU A 228 -15.73 -3.96 1.98
C LEU A 228 -14.29 -4.26 2.40
N GLU A 229 -13.72 -5.29 1.83
CA GLU A 229 -12.33 -5.67 2.04
C GLU A 229 -11.45 -5.22 0.88
N TYR A 230 -10.33 -4.61 1.18
CA TYR A 230 -9.33 -4.17 0.20
C TYR A 230 -8.00 -4.88 0.48
N THR A 231 -7.36 -5.36 -0.58
CA THR A 231 -6.04 -6.00 -0.47
C THR A 231 -5.25 -5.85 -1.75
N ALA A 232 -3.93 -5.92 -1.65
CA ALA A 232 -3.04 -5.98 -2.81
C ALA A 232 -2.53 -7.41 -3.08
N THR A 233 -2.64 -8.30 -2.11
CA THR A 233 -1.97 -9.60 -2.12
C THR A 233 -2.89 -10.70 -1.63
N ILE A 234 -3.64 -11.27 -2.55
CA ILE A 234 -4.42 -12.47 -2.28
C ILE A 234 -3.91 -13.62 -3.14
N ASP A 235 -3.67 -14.78 -2.53
CA ASP A 235 -3.29 -15.99 -3.28
C ASP A 235 -4.52 -16.82 -3.63
N LEU A 236 -5.12 -16.50 -4.75
CA LEU A 236 -6.29 -17.21 -5.28
C LEU A 236 -5.99 -18.66 -5.73
N ASN A 237 -4.72 -19.07 -5.78
CA ASN A 237 -4.35 -20.46 -6.04
C ASN A 237 -4.43 -21.33 -4.78
N ASN A 238 -4.54 -20.72 -3.60
CA ASN A 238 -4.79 -21.44 -2.36
C ASN A 238 -6.26 -21.85 -2.30
N PRO A 239 -6.59 -23.16 -2.20
CA PRO A 239 -7.96 -23.65 -2.22
C PRO A 239 -8.87 -23.08 -1.09
N GLU A 240 -8.30 -22.86 0.09
CA GLU A 240 -9.05 -22.32 1.24
C GLU A 240 -9.40 -20.84 1.02
N ILE A 241 -8.46 -20.06 0.46
CA ILE A 241 -8.68 -18.66 0.10
C ILE A 241 -9.70 -18.57 -1.04
N TRP A 242 -9.55 -19.42 -2.06
CA TRP A 242 -10.49 -19.51 -3.16
C TRP A 242 -11.91 -19.79 -2.65
N LYS A 243 -12.10 -20.81 -1.82
CA LYS A 243 -13.39 -21.16 -1.24
C LYS A 243 -14.02 -20.00 -0.46
N LYS A 244 -13.19 -19.21 0.23
CA LYS A 244 -13.65 -18.06 1.03
C LYS A 244 -14.09 -16.89 0.18
N TYR A 245 -13.38 -16.60 -0.93
CA TYR A 245 -13.51 -15.34 -1.67
C TYR A 245 -14.01 -15.47 -3.10
N SER A 246 -14.22 -16.66 -3.63
CA SER A 246 -14.71 -16.85 -5.01
C SER A 246 -16.05 -16.17 -5.31
N ASP A 247 -16.91 -16.06 -4.28
CA ASP A 247 -18.22 -15.41 -4.32
C ASP A 247 -18.23 -13.96 -3.78
N LYS A 248 -17.07 -13.41 -3.41
CA LYS A 248 -16.92 -12.08 -2.82
C LYS A 248 -15.98 -11.17 -3.61
N LEU A 249 -15.03 -11.75 -4.33
CA LEU A 249 -14.10 -11.00 -5.16
C LEU A 249 -14.85 -10.36 -6.34
N ILE A 250 -15.14 -9.07 -6.21
CA ILE A 250 -15.89 -8.31 -7.21
C ILE A 250 -14.97 -7.67 -8.25
N TYR A 251 -13.77 -7.28 -7.85
CA TYR A 251 -12.82 -6.60 -8.72
C TYR A 251 -11.38 -7.05 -8.46
N GLU A 252 -10.65 -7.29 -9.54
CA GLU A 252 -9.21 -7.55 -9.48
C GLU A 252 -8.48 -6.64 -10.46
N TYR A 253 -7.51 -5.87 -9.92
CA TYR A 253 -6.59 -5.06 -10.70
C TYR A 253 -5.16 -5.36 -10.29
N SER A 254 -4.54 -6.28 -11.03
CA SER A 254 -3.24 -6.86 -10.70
C SER A 254 -2.10 -5.85 -10.91
N LEU A 255 -0.97 -6.07 -10.21
CA LEU A 255 0.26 -5.30 -10.45
C LEU A 255 0.71 -5.38 -11.91
N LYS A 256 0.45 -6.50 -12.59
CA LYS A 256 0.75 -6.66 -14.02
C LYS A 256 -0.07 -5.68 -14.87
N GLN A 257 -1.36 -5.57 -14.63
CA GLN A 257 -2.24 -4.62 -15.33
C GLN A 257 -1.84 -3.17 -15.01
N PHE A 258 -1.62 -2.88 -13.73
CA PHE A 258 -1.18 -1.55 -13.27
C PHE A 258 0.09 -1.07 -14.00
N ARG A 259 1.03 -1.99 -14.27
CA ARG A 259 2.23 -1.72 -15.07
C ARG A 259 1.93 -1.58 -16.56
N GLN A 260 1.09 -2.44 -17.12
CA GLN A 260 0.72 -2.39 -18.54
C GLN A 260 0.00 -1.09 -18.90
N ASP A 261 -0.80 -0.58 -17.98
CA ASP A 261 -1.52 0.69 -18.13
C ASP A 261 -0.64 1.92 -17.84
N GLY A 262 0.64 1.71 -17.53
CA GLY A 262 1.62 2.79 -17.37
C GLY A 262 1.55 3.53 -16.02
N TYR A 263 0.84 3.00 -15.04
CA TYR A 263 0.68 3.63 -13.73
C TYR A 263 1.75 3.26 -12.69
N SER A 264 2.58 2.26 -12.96
CA SER A 264 3.69 1.91 -12.10
C SER A 264 5.03 2.06 -12.79
N LYS A 265 6.08 2.20 -11.99
CA LYS A 265 7.45 2.22 -12.49
C LYS A 265 7.81 0.90 -13.17
N GLU A 266 8.66 0.96 -14.18
CA GLU A 266 9.24 -0.22 -14.77
C GLU A 266 10.26 -0.84 -13.79
N VAL A 267 10.06 -2.09 -13.45
CA VAL A 267 10.98 -2.82 -12.56
C VAL A 267 12.05 -3.51 -13.39
N LYS A 268 13.31 -3.16 -13.16
CA LYS A 268 14.49 -3.83 -13.74
C LYS A 268 15.25 -4.54 -12.63
N VAL A 269 15.51 -5.82 -12.83
CA VAL A 269 16.30 -6.61 -11.90
C VAL A 269 17.75 -6.60 -12.40
N LEU A 270 18.65 -6.03 -11.61
CA LEU A 270 20.08 -6.13 -11.84
C LEU A 270 20.61 -7.36 -11.11
N THR A 271 20.90 -8.40 -11.86
CA THR A 271 21.62 -9.59 -11.36
C THR A 271 23.09 -9.41 -11.74
N ALA A 272 23.89 -8.91 -10.84
CA ALA A 272 25.33 -8.86 -11.02
C ALA A 272 26.01 -9.61 -9.88
N ASP A 273 27.02 -10.38 -10.22
CA ASP A 273 27.97 -10.95 -9.26
C ASP A 273 28.91 -9.84 -8.77
N MET A 274 28.32 -8.88 -8.04
CA MET A 274 28.99 -7.70 -7.51
C MET A 274 29.20 -7.83 -6.01
N GLN A 275 30.35 -7.35 -5.54
CA GLN A 275 30.60 -7.20 -4.11
C GLN A 275 29.58 -6.25 -3.49
N LYS A 276 29.39 -6.36 -2.18
CA LYS A 276 28.40 -5.56 -1.43
C LYS A 276 28.61 -4.05 -1.62
N ILE A 277 29.87 -3.59 -1.60
CA ILE A 277 30.22 -2.17 -1.81
C ILE A 277 29.84 -1.73 -3.21
N ASP A 278 30.15 -2.51 -4.23
CA ASP A 278 29.82 -2.19 -5.62
C ASP A 278 28.30 -2.07 -5.82
N ARG A 279 27.52 -2.94 -5.18
CA ARG A 279 26.02 -2.84 -5.20
C ARG A 279 25.54 -1.53 -4.57
N MET A 280 26.12 -1.10 -3.46
CA MET A 280 25.75 0.15 -2.78
C MET A 280 26.12 1.37 -3.62
N LEU A 281 27.33 1.43 -4.16
CA LEU A 281 27.79 2.53 -5.03
C LEU A 281 26.97 2.58 -6.33
N SER A 282 26.72 1.42 -6.95
CA SER A 282 25.87 1.35 -8.15
C SER A 282 24.49 1.95 -7.94
N ALA A 283 23.87 1.67 -6.80
CA ALA A 283 22.57 2.23 -6.48
C ALA A 283 22.62 3.73 -6.24
N ALA A 284 23.67 4.24 -5.58
CA ALA A 284 23.87 5.68 -5.39
C ALA A 284 24.08 6.40 -6.73
N ILE A 285 24.89 5.82 -7.63
CA ILE A 285 25.11 6.33 -8.99
C ILE A 285 23.81 6.36 -9.80
N LEU A 286 23.01 5.28 -9.76
CA LEU A 286 21.72 5.22 -10.45
C LEU A 286 20.70 6.20 -9.86
N SER A 287 20.70 6.39 -8.55
CA SER A 287 19.87 7.40 -7.88
C SER A 287 20.22 8.80 -8.39
N GLN A 288 21.52 9.12 -8.50
CA GLN A 288 21.98 10.41 -9.05
C GLN A 288 21.64 10.57 -10.53
N TYR A 289 21.80 9.53 -11.33
CA TYR A 289 21.40 9.52 -12.74
C TYR A 289 19.92 9.87 -12.92
N ARG A 290 19.02 9.25 -12.14
CA ARG A 290 17.59 9.57 -12.22
C ARG A 290 17.28 10.99 -11.80
N ARG A 291 17.96 11.49 -10.76
CA ARG A 291 17.82 12.87 -10.32
C ARG A 291 18.21 13.84 -11.44
N LYS A 292 19.34 13.62 -12.11
CA LYS A 292 19.80 14.45 -13.23
C LYS A 292 18.86 14.43 -14.42
N ILE A 293 18.29 13.28 -14.76
CA ILE A 293 17.24 13.20 -15.80
C ILE A 293 16.01 14.02 -15.42
N ALA A 294 15.56 13.92 -14.17
CA ALA A 294 14.41 14.67 -13.69
C ALA A 294 14.67 16.18 -13.71
N GLU A 295 15.83 16.64 -13.22
CA GLU A 295 16.27 18.03 -13.26
C GLU A 295 16.27 18.59 -14.69
N LYS A 296 16.79 17.84 -15.67
CA LYS A 296 16.78 18.19 -17.09
C LYS A 296 15.36 18.41 -17.61
N ASN A 297 14.41 17.62 -17.14
CA ASN A 297 13.00 17.69 -17.52
C ASN A 297 12.18 18.64 -16.62
N LYS A 298 12.83 19.43 -15.76
CA LYS A 298 12.18 20.34 -14.80
C LYS A 298 11.21 19.64 -13.85
N ILE A 299 11.49 18.40 -13.51
CA ILE A 299 10.73 17.61 -12.56
C ILE A 299 11.53 17.57 -11.26
N TYR A 300 10.90 17.99 -10.16
CA TYR A 300 11.48 17.76 -8.85
C TYR A 300 11.39 16.28 -8.52
N LEU A 301 12.53 15.62 -8.38
CA LEU A 301 12.63 14.24 -8.01
C LEU A 301 13.84 14.02 -7.11
N LYS A 302 13.60 13.52 -5.93
CA LYS A 302 14.60 13.08 -4.96
C LYS A 302 14.53 11.55 -4.82
N PRO A 303 15.24 10.79 -5.67
CA PRO A 303 15.19 9.34 -5.60
C PRO A 303 15.81 8.83 -4.30
N VAL A 304 15.09 7.91 -3.63
CA VAL A 304 15.53 7.25 -2.40
C VAL A 304 15.97 5.83 -2.71
N VAL A 305 17.03 5.39 -2.05
CA VAL A 305 17.57 4.03 -2.13
C VAL A 305 17.27 3.29 -0.83
N LEU A 306 16.73 2.07 -0.94
CA LEU A 306 16.52 1.19 0.20
C LEU A 306 17.55 0.06 0.18
N PHE A 307 18.39 0.01 1.19
CA PHE A 307 19.35 -1.08 1.44
C PHE A 307 18.74 -2.08 2.43
N LYS A 308 18.49 -3.32 1.94
CA LYS A 308 17.93 -4.40 2.76
C LYS A 308 18.99 -5.31 3.29
N SER A 309 19.00 -5.51 4.60
CA SER A 309 19.86 -6.45 5.34
C SER A 309 19.02 -7.60 5.91
N LYS A 310 19.67 -8.70 6.28
CA LYS A 310 19.00 -9.87 6.84
C LYS A 310 18.71 -9.70 8.34
N THR A 311 19.62 -9.05 9.06
CA THR A 311 19.53 -8.81 10.50
C THR A 311 19.77 -7.33 10.82
N ILE A 312 19.33 -6.90 12.01
CA ILE A 312 19.53 -5.53 12.50
C ILE A 312 21.04 -5.23 12.60
N LYS A 313 21.83 -6.17 13.14
CA LYS A 313 23.29 -6.03 13.23
C LYS A 313 23.92 -5.81 11.87
N GLU A 314 23.59 -6.64 10.88
CA GLU A 314 24.07 -6.46 9.50
C GLU A 314 23.64 -5.12 8.90
N SER A 315 22.46 -4.60 9.27
CA SER A 315 21.97 -3.30 8.79
C SER A 315 22.85 -2.17 9.29
N PHE A 316 23.24 -2.21 10.57
CA PHE A 316 24.22 -1.29 11.14
C PHE A 316 25.56 -1.37 10.46
N GLU A 317 26.15 -2.56 10.36
CA GLU A 317 27.45 -2.79 9.72
C GLU A 317 27.44 -2.30 8.26
N ASN A 318 26.34 -2.52 7.54
CA ASN A 318 26.17 -2.05 6.17
C ASN A 318 26.06 -0.53 6.08
N ALA A 319 25.35 0.12 7.01
CA ALA A 319 25.28 1.58 7.07
C ALA A 319 26.67 2.20 7.33
N GLU A 320 27.41 1.69 8.31
CA GLU A 320 28.77 2.14 8.60
C GLU A 320 29.70 1.95 7.40
N LEU A 321 29.61 0.76 6.74
CA LEU A 321 30.39 0.47 5.54
C LEU A 321 30.07 1.47 4.42
N PHE A 322 28.81 1.78 4.20
CA PHE A 322 28.38 2.75 3.20
C PHE A 322 28.88 4.16 3.50
N HIS A 323 28.70 4.63 4.74
CA HIS A 323 29.17 5.96 5.17
C HIS A 323 30.69 6.09 5.01
N LYS A 324 31.46 5.07 5.41
CA LYS A 324 32.90 5.04 5.21
C LYS A 324 33.28 5.07 3.72
N THR A 325 32.54 4.32 2.90
CA THR A 325 32.78 4.27 1.45
C THR A 325 32.51 5.61 0.79
N ILE A 326 31.35 6.23 1.07
CA ILE A 326 31.00 7.57 0.52
C ILE A 326 31.97 8.63 0.98
N LYS A 327 32.32 8.67 2.28
CA LYS A 327 33.28 9.64 2.83
C LYS A 327 34.64 9.58 2.14
N ASN A 328 35.13 8.36 1.87
CA ASN A 328 36.45 8.13 1.27
C ASN A 328 36.41 7.88 -0.25
N LEU A 329 35.24 8.10 -0.89
CA LEU A 329 35.04 7.86 -2.31
C LEU A 329 36.08 8.61 -3.16
N LYS A 330 36.69 7.90 -4.09
CA LYS A 330 37.65 8.39 -5.05
C LYS A 330 37.14 8.23 -6.48
N GLU A 331 37.80 8.90 -7.42
CA GLU A 331 37.43 8.77 -8.83
C GLU A 331 37.73 7.37 -9.37
N GLU A 332 38.81 6.72 -8.86
CA GLU A 332 39.16 5.35 -9.22
C GLU A 332 38.02 4.37 -8.88
N ASP A 333 37.32 4.57 -7.74
CA ASP A 333 36.20 3.73 -7.34
C ASP A 333 35.04 3.82 -8.33
N LEU A 334 34.77 5.02 -8.87
CA LEU A 334 33.77 5.24 -9.91
C LEU A 334 34.17 4.62 -11.24
N GLU A 335 35.44 4.71 -11.60
CA GLU A 335 35.97 4.10 -12.81
C GLU A 335 35.92 2.57 -12.74
N ASP A 336 36.20 1.98 -11.58
CA ASP A 336 36.06 0.54 -11.36
C ASP A 336 34.59 0.06 -11.55
N ILE A 337 33.60 0.83 -11.06
CA ILE A 337 32.18 0.54 -11.32
C ILE A 337 31.85 0.72 -12.80
N ARG A 338 32.38 1.78 -13.46
CA ARG A 338 32.20 2.00 -14.90
C ARG A 338 32.72 0.82 -15.72
N CYS A 339 33.91 0.33 -15.44
CA CYS A 339 34.49 -0.82 -16.12
C CYS A 339 33.62 -2.11 -16.00
N LYS A 340 32.90 -2.25 -14.88
CA LYS A 340 31.99 -3.39 -14.62
C LYS A 340 30.59 -3.18 -15.18
N SER A 341 30.28 -2.01 -15.78
CA SER A 341 28.92 -1.59 -16.13
C SER A 341 28.45 -2.04 -17.51
N ALA A 342 29.32 -2.59 -18.35
CA ALA A 342 29.02 -2.93 -19.75
C ALA A 342 27.72 -3.73 -19.91
N GLY A 343 26.87 -3.33 -20.85
CA GLY A 343 25.57 -3.95 -21.12
C GLY A 343 24.49 -3.73 -20.06
N THR A 344 24.75 -2.91 -19.03
CA THR A 344 23.81 -2.65 -17.94
C THR A 344 23.22 -1.23 -17.99
N ILE A 345 22.26 -0.94 -17.10
CA ILE A 345 21.73 0.42 -16.92
C ILE A 345 22.79 1.39 -16.36
N LEU A 346 23.82 0.90 -15.68
CA LEU A 346 24.93 1.71 -15.21
C LEU A 346 25.76 2.29 -16.36
N GLU A 347 25.98 1.52 -17.42
CA GLU A 347 26.63 2.02 -18.64
C GLU A 347 25.85 3.19 -19.22
N LYS A 348 24.52 3.09 -19.28
CA LYS A 348 23.68 4.21 -19.72
C LYS A 348 23.78 5.42 -18.80
N ALA A 349 23.93 5.21 -17.50
CA ALA A 349 24.10 6.29 -16.54
C ALA A 349 25.44 7.01 -16.76
N PHE A 350 26.54 6.30 -16.93
CA PHE A 350 27.85 6.91 -17.19
C PHE A 350 27.88 7.61 -18.55
N ASN A 351 27.34 7.02 -19.61
CA ASN A 351 27.23 7.66 -20.92
C ASN A 351 26.43 8.96 -20.83
N TYR A 352 25.33 8.98 -20.07
CA TYR A 352 24.56 10.19 -19.84
C TYR A 352 25.38 11.28 -19.12
N PHE A 353 26.15 10.91 -18.11
CA PHE A 353 27.02 11.85 -17.40
C PHE A 353 28.07 12.45 -18.36
N ASP A 354 28.71 11.63 -19.18
CA ASP A 354 29.67 12.08 -20.17
C ASP A 354 29.04 13.04 -21.20
N GLU A 355 27.88 12.68 -21.75
CA GLU A 355 27.12 13.51 -22.71
C GLU A 355 26.70 14.88 -22.13
N HIS A 356 26.55 14.96 -20.79
CA HIS A 356 26.12 16.19 -20.11
C HIS A 356 27.26 16.88 -19.35
N GLY A 357 28.51 16.47 -19.59
CA GLY A 357 29.71 17.09 -19.01
C GLY A 357 29.88 16.92 -17.51
N ILE A 358 29.28 15.86 -16.95
CA ILE A 358 29.40 15.49 -15.53
C ILE A 358 30.58 14.53 -15.39
N SER A 359 31.74 15.05 -15.01
CA SER A 359 32.95 14.26 -14.80
C SER A 359 32.84 13.39 -13.54
N ASN A 360 33.72 12.37 -13.44
CA ASN A 360 33.82 11.54 -12.23
C ASN A 360 34.12 12.37 -10.97
N ASP A 361 34.87 13.47 -11.08
CA ASP A 361 35.13 14.38 -9.95
C ASP A 361 33.87 15.09 -9.49
N VAL A 362 33.07 15.64 -10.42
CA VAL A 362 31.77 16.26 -10.12
C VAL A 362 30.81 15.22 -9.51
N LEU A 363 30.68 14.05 -10.13
CA LEU A 363 29.82 12.97 -9.64
C LEU A 363 30.22 12.53 -8.23
N LYS A 364 31.52 12.40 -7.94
CA LYS A 364 32.06 12.10 -6.62
C LYS A 364 31.62 13.12 -5.57
N LEU A 365 31.73 14.41 -5.88
CA LEU A 365 31.30 15.49 -4.97
C LEU A 365 29.81 15.45 -4.70
N GLU A 366 29.00 15.28 -5.73
CA GLU A 366 27.54 15.17 -5.61
C GLU A 366 27.13 13.93 -4.78
N LEU A 367 27.79 12.79 -4.98
CA LEU A 367 27.51 11.58 -4.21
C LEU A 367 27.86 11.76 -2.72
N LYS A 368 28.97 12.45 -2.41
CA LYS A 368 29.36 12.76 -1.03
C LYS A 368 28.36 13.70 -0.36
N GLU A 369 27.86 14.69 -1.09
CA GLU A 369 26.87 15.62 -0.60
C GLU A 369 25.50 14.93 -0.42
N ASP A 370 25.05 14.14 -1.40
CA ASP A 370 23.72 13.57 -1.43
C ASP A 370 23.55 12.33 -0.55
N PHE A 371 24.63 11.63 -0.24
CA PHE A 371 24.62 10.42 0.58
C PHE A 371 25.49 10.56 1.85
N GLY A 372 25.65 11.79 2.33
CA GLY A 372 26.22 12.05 3.66
C GLY A 372 25.43 11.34 4.76
N GLU A 373 26.07 11.14 5.91
CA GLU A 373 25.50 10.38 7.05
C GLU A 373 24.14 10.94 7.49
N GLU A 374 24.00 12.26 7.49
CA GLU A 374 22.78 12.98 7.86
C GLU A 374 21.61 12.77 6.86
N LYS A 375 21.90 12.31 5.63
CA LYS A 375 20.90 11.98 4.60
C LYS A 375 20.62 10.49 4.51
N CYS A 376 21.14 9.72 5.44
CA CYS A 376 20.95 8.28 5.57
C CYS A 376 20.16 7.96 6.82
N MET A 377 19.12 7.14 6.69
CA MET A 377 18.28 6.72 7.81
C MET A 377 18.49 5.23 8.11
N LEU A 378 18.78 4.92 9.36
CA LEU A 378 18.80 3.56 9.84
C LEU A 378 17.50 3.23 10.58
N LEU A 379 16.77 2.23 10.08
CA LEU A 379 15.50 1.78 10.64
C LEU A 379 15.67 0.43 11.35
N ASP A 380 15.27 0.44 12.61
CA ASP A 380 15.22 -0.73 13.47
C ASP A 380 13.83 -0.84 14.10
N SER A 381 13.26 -2.05 14.07
CA SER A 381 11.92 -2.33 14.61
C SER A 381 11.77 -2.03 16.12
N GLN A 382 12.89 -1.91 16.83
CA GLN A 382 12.90 -1.64 18.28
C GLN A 382 13.09 -0.15 18.62
N ASN A 383 13.55 0.67 17.66
CA ASN A 383 13.99 2.06 17.88
C ASN A 383 13.41 3.07 16.88
N ILE A 384 12.18 2.86 16.41
CA ILE A 384 11.48 3.91 15.69
C ILE A 384 10.83 4.84 16.71
N ASP A 385 11.41 6.00 16.86
CA ASP A 385 10.78 7.12 17.52
C ASP A 385 9.80 7.85 16.57
N GLU A 386 8.95 8.68 17.13
CA GLU A 386 7.96 9.45 16.39
C GLU A 386 8.59 10.35 15.31
N HIS A 387 9.78 10.91 15.60
CA HIS A 387 10.51 11.77 14.67
C HIS A 387 10.96 10.99 13.42
N LYS A 388 11.54 9.80 13.58
CA LYS A 388 11.92 8.93 12.44
C LYS A 388 10.70 8.48 11.66
N GLN A 389 9.58 8.22 12.34
CA GLN A 389 8.33 7.87 11.67
C GLN A 389 7.80 9.02 10.81
N LEU A 390 7.84 10.25 11.32
CA LEU A 390 7.47 11.45 10.57
C LEU A 390 8.39 11.67 9.37
N GLN A 391 9.70 11.54 9.55
CA GLN A 391 10.66 11.63 8.45
C GLN A 391 10.41 10.54 7.38
N LEU A 392 10.09 9.32 7.78
CA LEU A 392 9.79 8.23 6.85
C LEU A 392 8.50 8.48 6.06
N ASN A 393 7.49 9.06 6.70
CA ASN A 393 6.22 9.39 6.07
C ASN A 393 6.29 10.62 5.15
N SER A 394 7.28 11.50 5.36
CA SER A 394 7.49 12.73 4.59
C SER A 394 8.61 12.62 3.53
N LEU A 395 9.00 11.42 3.12
CA LEU A 395 10.10 11.23 2.15
C LEU A 395 9.88 11.95 0.81
N GLU A 396 8.64 12.19 0.43
CA GLU A 396 8.28 12.92 -0.80
C GLU A 396 8.37 14.44 -0.65
N ASP A 397 8.47 14.94 0.58
CA ASP A 397 8.58 16.37 0.88
C ASP A 397 9.95 16.91 0.45
N GLU A 398 9.95 18.10 -0.14
CA GLU A 398 11.17 18.79 -0.57
C GLU A 398 12.12 19.08 0.58
N ASN A 399 11.58 19.38 1.76
CA ASN A 399 12.36 19.67 2.97
C ASN A 399 12.97 18.43 3.63
N ASN A 400 12.53 17.22 3.23
CA ASN A 400 13.09 15.98 3.75
C ASN A 400 14.39 15.62 3.02
N GLY A 401 15.52 15.65 3.72
CA GLY A 401 16.86 15.41 3.12
C GLY A 401 17.21 13.94 2.88
N ILE A 402 16.42 12.97 3.31
CA ILE A 402 16.78 11.54 3.29
C ILE A 402 16.89 11.00 1.85
N ARG A 403 18.05 10.36 1.56
CA ARG A 403 18.39 9.76 0.27
C ARG A 403 18.61 8.25 0.33
N ALA A 404 18.99 7.72 1.49
CA ALA A 404 19.20 6.30 1.68
C ALA A 404 18.55 5.81 2.98
N ILE A 405 18.00 4.60 2.93
CA ILE A 405 17.37 3.94 4.08
C ILE A 405 18.00 2.56 4.24
N PHE A 406 18.45 2.25 5.44
CA PHE A 406 18.92 0.92 5.82
C PHE A 406 17.89 0.24 6.70
N ALA A 407 17.38 -0.93 6.26
CA ALA A 407 16.32 -1.62 6.98
C ALA A 407 16.41 -3.15 6.82
N VAL A 408 15.75 -3.87 7.72
CA VAL A 408 15.59 -5.33 7.62
C VAL A 408 14.25 -5.67 6.94
N ASN A 409 13.15 -5.67 7.67
CA ASN A 409 11.83 -6.07 7.14
C ASN A 409 10.72 -5.04 7.35
N MET A 410 11.06 -3.86 7.88
CA MET A 410 10.10 -2.91 8.43
C MET A 410 9.19 -2.22 7.42
N LEU A 411 9.64 -2.09 6.18
CA LEU A 411 8.94 -1.32 5.15
C LEU A 411 7.96 -2.17 4.32
N ASN A 412 7.68 -3.39 4.78
CA ASN A 412 6.85 -4.33 4.02
C ASN A 412 5.35 -4.00 4.10
N GLU A 413 4.89 -3.23 5.11
CA GLU A 413 3.47 -2.96 5.36
C GLU A 413 3.23 -1.48 5.71
N GLY A 414 2.18 -0.88 5.16
CA GLY A 414 1.74 0.47 5.50
C GLY A 414 2.60 1.63 4.97
N TRP A 415 3.76 1.34 4.35
CA TRP A 415 4.63 2.35 3.79
C TRP A 415 4.42 2.46 2.29
N ASP A 416 4.23 3.68 1.81
CA ASP A 416 3.98 4.00 0.42
C ASP A 416 4.69 5.31 0.08
N THR A 417 5.62 5.27 -0.87
CA THR A 417 6.36 6.45 -1.31
C THR A 417 6.72 6.38 -2.79
N LEU A 418 6.45 7.46 -3.50
CA LEU A 418 6.67 7.56 -4.94
C LEU A 418 8.14 7.76 -5.31
N ASN A 419 8.97 8.18 -4.37
CA ASN A 419 10.39 8.46 -4.64
C ASN A 419 11.35 7.31 -4.29
N LEU A 420 10.84 6.13 -3.89
CA LEU A 420 11.65 4.91 -3.81
C LEU A 420 11.90 4.37 -5.22
N PHE A 421 13.17 4.33 -5.64
CA PHE A 421 13.56 3.86 -6.97
C PHE A 421 14.45 2.63 -6.95
N ASP A 422 15.27 2.46 -5.94
CA ASP A 422 16.20 1.36 -5.84
C ASP A 422 16.01 0.58 -4.56
N ILE A 423 15.89 -0.75 -4.71
CA ILE A 423 15.86 -1.69 -3.59
C ILE A 423 17.06 -2.61 -3.75
N VAL A 424 18.02 -2.47 -2.85
CA VAL A 424 19.29 -3.17 -2.89
C VAL A 424 19.32 -4.25 -1.82
N ARG A 425 19.34 -5.50 -2.23
CA ARG A 425 19.55 -6.63 -1.33
C ARG A 425 21.03 -6.79 -1.03
N LEU A 426 21.40 -6.70 0.25
CA LEU A 426 22.78 -6.83 0.72
C LEU A 426 23.10 -8.21 1.30
N TYR A 427 22.23 -9.18 1.07
CA TYR A 427 22.38 -10.57 1.48
C TYR A 427 21.93 -11.52 0.37
N GLU A 428 22.43 -12.75 0.41
CA GLU A 428 22.00 -13.79 -0.51
C GLU A 428 20.94 -14.68 0.14
N THR A 429 19.83 -14.91 -0.58
CA THR A 429 18.78 -15.83 -0.14
C THR A 429 18.47 -16.83 -1.25
N ARG A 430 18.44 -18.11 -0.88
CA ARG A 430 17.93 -19.20 -1.70
C ARG A 430 16.63 -19.76 -1.11
N ASP A 431 15.72 -18.89 -0.70
CA ASP A 431 14.49 -19.31 0.01
C ASP A 431 13.41 -19.90 -0.92
N GLY A 432 13.60 -19.84 -2.23
CA GLY A 432 12.72 -20.48 -3.20
C GLY A 432 13.02 -21.98 -3.34
N LYS A 433 12.00 -22.79 -3.53
CA LYS A 433 12.13 -24.25 -3.71
C LYS A 433 11.43 -24.69 -4.99
N TRP A 434 12.07 -25.58 -5.73
CA TRP A 434 11.42 -26.33 -6.78
C TRP A 434 10.65 -27.50 -6.17
N THR A 435 9.38 -27.65 -6.53
CA THR A 435 8.60 -28.84 -6.18
C THR A 435 9.07 -30.04 -7.01
N LYS A 436 8.73 -31.25 -6.56
CA LYS A 436 9.02 -32.48 -7.33
C LYS A 436 8.37 -32.47 -8.72
N ASP A 437 7.31 -31.71 -8.90
CA ASP A 437 6.55 -31.58 -10.14
C ASP A 437 7.08 -30.43 -11.03
N GLY A 438 8.28 -29.88 -10.76
CA GLY A 438 8.92 -28.86 -11.57
C GLY A 438 8.34 -27.44 -11.42
N LYS A 439 7.49 -27.17 -10.43
CA LYS A 439 6.95 -25.85 -10.14
C LYS A 439 7.87 -25.10 -9.16
N TYR A 440 8.28 -23.90 -9.51
CA TYR A 440 9.04 -23.04 -8.61
C TYR A 440 8.11 -22.34 -7.60
N ILE A 441 8.38 -22.52 -6.32
CA ILE A 441 7.71 -21.80 -5.23
C ILE A 441 8.68 -20.71 -4.78
N PRO A 442 8.37 -19.42 -5.01
CA PRO A 442 9.22 -18.32 -4.56
C PRO A 442 9.31 -18.29 -3.03
N GLY A 443 10.49 -17.92 -2.53
CA GLY A 443 10.71 -17.80 -1.11
C GLY A 443 9.92 -16.65 -0.49
N LYS A 444 9.72 -16.70 0.83
CA LYS A 444 8.98 -15.68 1.60
C LYS A 444 9.57 -14.27 1.40
N THR A 445 10.88 -14.15 1.31
CA THR A 445 11.58 -12.89 1.08
C THR A 445 11.23 -12.30 -0.28
N THR A 446 11.12 -13.13 -1.31
CA THR A 446 10.73 -12.70 -2.66
C THR A 446 9.30 -12.14 -2.68
N LEU A 447 8.36 -12.76 -1.97
CA LEU A 447 6.97 -12.26 -1.88
C LEU A 447 6.90 -10.89 -1.18
N SER A 448 7.63 -10.72 -0.07
CA SER A 448 7.69 -9.43 0.63
C SER A 448 8.34 -8.32 -0.20
N GLU A 449 9.28 -8.67 -1.07
CA GLU A 449 9.91 -7.71 -1.99
C GLU A 449 8.99 -7.32 -3.14
N VAL A 450 8.18 -8.24 -3.65
CA VAL A 450 7.14 -7.91 -4.65
C VAL A 450 6.15 -6.89 -4.09
N GLN A 451 5.77 -7.04 -2.81
CA GLN A 451 4.92 -6.04 -2.14
C GLN A 451 5.60 -4.67 -2.04
N LEU A 452 6.88 -4.66 -1.67
CA LEU A 452 7.67 -3.44 -1.56
C LEU A 452 7.88 -2.75 -2.92
N ILE A 453 8.16 -3.53 -3.97
CA ILE A 453 8.28 -3.03 -5.35
C ILE A 453 6.99 -2.38 -5.82
N GLY A 454 5.84 -2.92 -5.44
CA GLY A 454 4.53 -2.35 -5.78
C GLY A 454 4.22 -1.03 -5.06
N ARG A 455 4.98 -0.68 -4.01
CA ARG A 455 4.80 0.54 -3.20
C ARG A 455 5.72 1.70 -3.60
N GLY A 456 6.74 1.42 -4.40
CA GLY A 456 7.73 2.41 -4.85
C GLY A 456 7.41 3.09 -6.20
#